data_c28ae60ed5d20fbd16467e9c5dae3398
#
_entry.id   c28ae60ed5d20fbd16467e9c5dae3398
#
_cell.length_a   1.000
_cell.length_b   1.000
_cell.length_c   1.000
_cell.angle_alpha   90.00
_cell.angle_beta   90.00
_cell.angle_gamma   90.00
#
_symmetry.space_group_name_H-M   'P 1'
#
loop_
_entity.id
_entity.type
_entity.pdbx_description
1 polymer ?
#
loop_
_entity_poly.entity_id
_entity_poly.type
_entity_poly.pdbx_seq_one_letter_code
_entity_poly.pdbx_strand_id
1 'polypeptide(L)'
;MSRAKRIVICGGGAIGVAIAYFCSRRGARPVVIERHAVAGAASGKSGGFLAFDWCRDSALDQLTRRSFHLHADLAAELGNPWGYRRLATYGGYAIENDPALGPGPRPWLAGRVAITGRLGSPRTTALVEPHAFTMGLMRAAQAHGAELQRGVIAGLVRRPGGAVVGVVLEGGELVEADAVIIAMGPWSTLAAQWLPLPAVFGYKGHSLVFDTGETIPAEALFLEYQEASGEVLTPELFPRGDGTTWICAISTARPVPIDPADVAPDEGAYARLEAMCRNISPALAAAPIRTRQACFRPVTEDGLPLIGRVPGVDGAYVATGHSVWGMLNAPATGEAMAELILDGAARQVDLAPFAAGRLRALDPA
;
A
#
# COMPACT_ATOMS: atom_id res chain seq x y z
N MET A 1 -15.71 28.43 -21.33
CA MET A 1 -15.57 27.15 -20.59
C MET A 1 -14.09 26.96 -20.28
N SER A 2 -13.69 26.78 -19.03
CA SER A 2 -12.31 26.46 -18.67
C SER A 2 -11.95 25.12 -19.31
N ARG A 3 -10.80 25.04 -19.98
CA ARG A 3 -10.26 23.78 -20.54
C ARG A 3 -10.12 22.76 -19.40
N ALA A 4 -10.60 21.53 -19.62
CA ALA A 4 -10.42 20.45 -18.66
C ALA A 4 -8.91 20.22 -18.36
N LYS A 5 -8.56 20.13 -17.09
CA LYS A 5 -7.19 19.94 -16.63
C LYS A 5 -6.67 18.57 -17.08
N ARG A 6 -5.53 18.53 -17.76
CA ARG A 6 -4.82 17.29 -18.09
C ARG A 6 -4.05 16.83 -16.87
N ILE A 7 -4.30 15.62 -16.44
CA ILE A 7 -3.74 15.03 -15.21
C ILE A 7 -2.94 13.80 -15.59
N VAL A 8 -1.66 13.75 -15.21
CA VAL A 8 -0.80 12.57 -15.35
C VAL A 8 -0.44 12.06 -13.95
N ILE A 9 -0.64 10.77 -13.73
CA ILE A 9 -0.35 10.08 -12.47
C ILE A 9 0.76 9.08 -12.75
N CYS A 10 1.90 9.27 -12.10
CA CYS A 10 3.09 8.45 -12.23
C CYS A 10 3.03 7.30 -11.22
N GLY A 11 2.68 6.10 -11.68
CA GLY A 11 2.57 4.88 -10.89
C GLY A 11 1.15 4.32 -10.75
N GLY A 12 1.00 3.05 -11.11
CA GLY A 12 -0.25 2.25 -11.05
C GLY A 12 -0.43 1.46 -9.74
N GLY A 13 0.16 1.92 -8.63
CA GLY A 13 -0.09 1.38 -7.29
C GLY A 13 -1.43 1.86 -6.72
N ALA A 14 -1.84 1.34 -5.56
CA ALA A 14 -3.11 1.66 -4.91
C ALA A 14 -3.35 3.17 -4.74
N ILE A 15 -2.29 3.92 -4.42
CA ILE A 15 -2.37 5.38 -4.24
C ILE A 15 -2.67 6.08 -5.57
N GLY A 16 -1.88 5.80 -6.62
CA GLY A 16 -2.08 6.42 -7.94
C GLY A 16 -3.43 6.06 -8.55
N VAL A 17 -3.82 4.80 -8.42
CA VAL A 17 -5.13 4.31 -8.90
C VAL A 17 -6.29 4.95 -8.15
N ALA A 18 -6.18 5.11 -6.82
CA ALA A 18 -7.20 5.81 -6.04
C ALA A 18 -7.35 7.28 -6.48
N ILE A 19 -6.23 7.99 -6.72
CA ILE A 19 -6.27 9.36 -7.26
C ILE A 19 -6.97 9.37 -8.63
N ALA A 20 -6.63 8.42 -9.52
CA ALA A 20 -7.26 8.30 -10.83
C ALA A 20 -8.78 8.10 -10.70
N TYR A 21 -9.21 7.19 -9.82
CA TYR A 21 -10.62 6.91 -9.58
C TYR A 21 -11.38 8.15 -9.08
N PHE A 22 -10.90 8.81 -8.03
CA PHE A 22 -11.59 9.96 -7.47
C PHE A 22 -11.58 11.19 -8.41
N CYS A 23 -10.54 11.37 -9.21
CA CYS A 23 -10.52 12.40 -10.26
C CYS A 23 -11.52 12.07 -11.37
N SER A 24 -11.56 10.83 -11.85
CA SER A 24 -12.44 10.42 -12.96
C SER A 24 -13.92 10.44 -12.58
N ARG A 25 -14.28 10.04 -11.37
CA ARG A 25 -15.65 10.21 -10.84
C ARG A 25 -16.15 11.65 -10.86
N ARG A 26 -15.25 12.62 -10.87
CA ARG A 26 -15.52 14.05 -10.93
C ARG A 26 -15.42 14.61 -12.36
N GLY A 27 -15.39 13.74 -13.37
CA GLY A 27 -15.39 14.10 -14.78
C GLY A 27 -14.03 14.48 -15.37
N ALA A 28 -12.92 14.34 -14.60
CA ALA A 28 -11.58 14.45 -15.15
C ALA A 28 -11.19 13.16 -15.93
N ARG A 29 -10.20 13.27 -16.81
CA ARG A 29 -9.65 12.13 -17.56
C ARG A 29 -8.15 12.01 -17.27
N PRO A 30 -7.77 11.45 -16.10
CA PRO A 30 -6.37 11.26 -15.78
C PRO A 30 -5.77 10.14 -16.59
N VAL A 31 -4.49 10.28 -16.93
CA VAL A 31 -3.64 9.21 -17.50
C VAL A 31 -2.76 8.66 -16.41
N VAL A 32 -2.90 7.37 -16.09
CA VAL A 32 -2.01 6.64 -15.20
C VAL A 32 -0.90 6.04 -16.05
N ILE A 33 0.36 6.39 -15.76
CA ILE A 33 1.53 5.81 -16.41
C ILE A 33 2.16 4.79 -15.47
N GLU A 34 2.24 3.54 -15.92
CA GLU A 34 2.80 2.43 -15.15
C GLU A 34 3.89 1.72 -15.96
N ARG A 35 5.04 1.46 -15.30
CA ARG A 35 6.19 0.80 -15.94
C ARG A 35 5.89 -0.64 -16.34
N HIS A 36 5.30 -1.42 -15.44
CA HIS A 36 5.04 -2.85 -15.64
C HIS A 36 3.55 -3.19 -15.63
N ALA A 37 2.98 -3.35 -14.45
CA ALA A 37 1.59 -3.73 -14.25
C ALA A 37 0.99 -2.99 -13.07
N VAL A 38 -0.28 -2.65 -13.19
CA VAL A 38 -1.07 -2.14 -12.07
C VAL A 38 -0.98 -3.12 -10.90
N ALA A 39 -0.77 -2.62 -9.70
CA ALA A 39 -0.57 -3.42 -8.49
C ALA A 39 0.67 -4.36 -8.53
N GLY A 40 1.61 -4.21 -9.44
CA GLY A 40 2.76 -5.11 -9.62
C GLY A 40 3.75 -5.13 -8.45
N ALA A 41 3.79 -4.08 -7.63
CA ALA A 41 4.70 -3.94 -6.49
C ALA A 41 3.96 -4.09 -5.14
N ALA A 42 4.26 -3.25 -4.15
CA ALA A 42 3.72 -3.32 -2.79
C ALA A 42 2.18 -3.43 -2.75
N SER A 43 1.48 -2.71 -3.61
CA SER A 43 0.02 -2.66 -3.64
C SER A 43 -0.66 -3.98 -3.97
N GLY A 44 0.01 -4.89 -4.70
CA GLY A 44 -0.53 -6.23 -4.98
C GLY A 44 0.02 -7.32 -4.08
N LYS A 45 1.05 -7.01 -3.27
CA LYS A 45 1.77 -8.00 -2.44
C LYS A 45 1.57 -7.79 -0.94
N SER A 46 0.85 -6.72 -0.53
CA SER A 46 0.57 -6.41 0.87
C SER A 46 -0.48 -7.33 1.49
N GLY A 47 -0.62 -7.28 2.82
CA GLY A 47 -1.60 -8.09 3.55
C GLY A 47 -3.06 -7.69 3.32
N GLY A 48 -3.31 -6.40 3.11
CA GLY A 48 -4.66 -5.88 2.91
C GLY A 48 -5.42 -5.58 4.20
N PHE A 49 -4.74 -5.48 5.33
CA PHE A 49 -5.34 -5.20 6.62
C PHE A 49 -5.74 -3.73 6.75
N LEU A 50 -6.93 -3.51 7.31
CA LEU A 50 -7.54 -2.20 7.51
C LEU A 50 -7.93 -2.05 8.99
N ALA A 51 -7.47 -0.96 9.62
CA ALA A 51 -7.78 -0.65 11.01
C ALA A 51 -8.32 0.78 11.15
N PHE A 52 -9.45 0.93 11.83
CA PHE A 52 -10.13 2.21 12.03
C PHE A 52 -9.42 3.14 13.01
N ASP A 53 -8.86 2.57 14.08
CA ASP A 53 -8.44 3.32 15.28
C ASP A 53 -7.00 3.05 15.73
N TRP A 54 -6.18 2.35 14.90
CA TRP A 54 -4.79 2.06 15.24
C TRP A 54 -3.84 3.24 15.06
N CYS A 55 -4.27 4.26 14.33
CA CYS A 55 -3.54 5.53 14.18
C CYS A 55 -4.12 6.65 15.07
N ARG A 56 -4.92 6.29 16.10
CA ARG A 56 -5.51 7.27 17.00
C ARG A 56 -4.44 8.16 17.63
N ASP A 57 -4.77 9.44 17.79
CA ASP A 57 -3.91 10.46 18.39
C ASP A 57 -2.60 10.72 17.63
N SER A 58 -2.50 10.25 16.38
CA SER A 58 -1.41 10.56 15.46
C SER A 58 -1.88 11.47 14.32
N ALA A 59 -0.93 12.02 13.57
CA ALA A 59 -1.23 12.80 12.36
C ALA A 59 -2.04 12.02 11.32
N LEU A 60 -1.99 10.68 11.34
CA LEU A 60 -2.71 9.81 10.42
C LEU A 60 -4.19 9.58 10.80
N ASP A 61 -4.64 9.93 12.01
CA ASP A 61 -5.95 9.51 12.52
C ASP A 61 -7.10 9.93 11.59
N GLN A 62 -7.15 11.19 11.18
CA GLN A 62 -8.21 11.69 10.29
C GLN A 62 -8.19 10.97 8.93
N LEU A 63 -7.03 10.84 8.30
CA LEU A 63 -6.84 10.15 7.02
C LEU A 63 -7.29 8.69 7.13
N THR A 64 -6.85 7.99 8.17
CA THR A 64 -7.14 6.58 8.42
C THR A 64 -8.61 6.33 8.63
N ARG A 65 -9.29 7.11 9.48
CA ARG A 65 -10.73 6.97 9.74
C ARG A 65 -11.55 7.22 8.49
N ARG A 66 -11.25 8.29 7.74
CA ARG A 66 -11.93 8.56 6.47
C ARG A 66 -11.75 7.41 5.51
N SER A 67 -10.52 6.91 5.37
CA SER A 67 -10.19 5.85 4.43
C SER A 67 -10.84 4.52 4.78
N PHE A 68 -10.92 4.20 6.07
CA PHE A 68 -11.58 2.98 6.52
C PHE A 68 -13.07 2.95 6.16
N HIS A 69 -13.78 4.08 6.24
CA HIS A 69 -15.15 4.19 5.79
C HIS A 69 -15.25 4.08 4.27
N LEU A 70 -14.38 4.77 3.54
CA LEU A 70 -14.35 4.71 2.08
C LEU A 70 -14.12 3.29 1.54
N HIS A 71 -13.36 2.44 2.22
CA HIS A 71 -13.22 1.03 1.82
C HIS A 71 -14.56 0.28 1.85
N ALA A 72 -15.38 0.51 2.87
CA ALA A 72 -16.72 -0.08 2.95
C ALA A 72 -17.67 0.47 1.87
N ASP A 73 -17.65 1.79 1.68
CA ASP A 73 -18.47 2.48 0.70
C ASP A 73 -18.15 2.02 -0.73
N LEU A 74 -16.85 1.95 -1.06
CA LEU A 74 -16.37 1.48 -2.37
C LEU A 74 -16.72 0.00 -2.60
N ALA A 75 -16.62 -0.85 -1.58
CA ALA A 75 -17.02 -2.24 -1.68
C ALA A 75 -18.52 -2.35 -1.98
N ALA A 76 -19.36 -1.59 -1.29
CA ALA A 76 -20.81 -1.57 -1.52
C ALA A 76 -21.16 -1.02 -2.92
N GLU A 77 -20.50 0.07 -3.34
CA GLU A 77 -20.76 0.73 -4.62
C GLU A 77 -20.34 -0.12 -5.82
N LEU A 78 -19.17 -0.79 -5.74
CA LEU A 78 -18.55 -1.51 -6.85
C LEU A 78 -18.76 -3.03 -6.82
N GLY A 79 -19.67 -3.52 -5.95
CA GLY A 79 -20.04 -4.94 -5.89
C GLY A 79 -18.99 -5.85 -5.24
N ASN A 80 -18.05 -5.28 -4.50
CA ASN A 80 -17.03 -5.97 -3.69
C ASN A 80 -16.16 -7.01 -4.43
N PRO A 81 -15.60 -6.74 -5.59
CA PRO A 81 -14.84 -7.73 -6.35
C PRO A 81 -13.48 -8.08 -5.73
N TRP A 82 -13.09 -7.43 -4.64
CA TRP A 82 -11.84 -7.63 -3.89
C TRP A 82 -12.04 -8.24 -2.51
N GLY A 83 -13.23 -8.79 -2.24
CA GLY A 83 -13.50 -9.55 -1.03
C GLY A 83 -13.33 -8.73 0.27
N TYR A 84 -13.71 -7.43 0.27
CA TYR A 84 -13.76 -6.65 1.50
C TYR A 84 -14.63 -7.37 2.53
N ARG A 85 -14.07 -7.60 3.71
CA ARG A 85 -14.82 -8.18 4.83
C ARG A 85 -14.36 -7.64 6.18
N ARG A 86 -15.30 -7.50 7.08
CA ARG A 86 -15.06 -7.19 8.49
C ARG A 86 -14.65 -8.44 9.25
N LEU A 87 -13.72 -8.33 10.21
CA LEU A 87 -13.25 -9.47 10.97
C LEU A 87 -12.81 -9.08 12.38
N ALA A 88 -12.64 -10.09 13.24
CA ALA A 88 -11.99 -9.93 14.54
C ALA A 88 -10.46 -9.98 14.36
N THR A 89 -9.74 -9.27 15.22
CA THR A 89 -8.28 -9.24 15.22
C THR A 89 -7.76 -9.54 16.62
N TYR A 90 -6.80 -10.44 16.71
CA TYR A 90 -6.22 -10.88 17.97
C TYR A 90 -4.71 -10.64 18.00
N GLY A 91 -4.20 -10.42 19.21
CA GLY A 91 -2.78 -10.38 19.52
C GLY A 91 -2.36 -11.56 20.36
N GLY A 92 -1.09 -11.93 20.26
CA GLY A 92 -0.56 -13.02 21.05
C GLY A 92 0.94 -13.20 20.87
N TYR A 93 1.43 -14.32 21.35
CA TYR A 93 2.83 -14.70 21.17
C TYR A 93 2.98 -16.20 20.92
N ALA A 94 4.14 -16.61 20.40
CA ALA A 94 4.56 -17.99 20.28
C ALA A 94 6.07 -18.09 20.46
N ILE A 95 6.56 -19.22 21.02
CA ILE A 95 7.97 -19.51 21.20
C ILE A 95 8.27 -20.81 20.44
N GLU A 96 9.28 -20.79 19.55
CA GLU A 96 9.56 -21.87 18.62
C GLU A 96 9.79 -23.22 19.31
N ASN A 97 10.58 -23.23 20.37
CA ASN A 97 10.94 -24.45 21.10
C ASN A 97 10.07 -24.75 22.31
N ASP A 98 9.01 -23.96 22.52
CA ASP A 98 8.10 -24.24 23.62
C ASP A 98 7.28 -25.50 23.29
N PRO A 99 7.26 -26.52 24.16
CA PRO A 99 6.46 -27.70 23.93
C PRO A 99 4.97 -27.30 23.86
N ALA A 100 4.27 -27.81 22.87
CA ALA A 100 2.84 -27.59 22.77
C ALA A 100 2.13 -28.25 23.96
N LEU A 101 1.54 -27.44 24.84
CA LEU A 101 0.87 -27.88 26.05
C LEU A 101 -0.59 -28.32 25.82
N GLY A 102 -0.88 -28.96 24.67
CA GLY A 102 -2.21 -29.42 24.32
C GLY A 102 -2.75 -28.76 23.03
N PRO A 103 -4.08 -28.76 22.83
CA PRO A 103 -4.69 -28.10 21.67
C PRO A 103 -4.47 -26.59 21.71
N GLY A 104 -4.33 -25.96 20.53
CA GLY A 104 -4.17 -24.52 20.42
C GLY A 104 -5.42 -23.74 20.87
N PRO A 105 -5.29 -22.43 21.11
CA PRO A 105 -6.38 -21.57 21.58
C PRO A 105 -7.49 -21.39 20.51
N ARG A 106 -7.23 -21.84 19.30
CA ARG A 106 -8.15 -21.94 18.15
C ARG A 106 -7.86 -23.23 17.40
N PRO A 107 -8.85 -23.85 16.71
CA PRO A 107 -8.64 -25.09 15.98
C PRO A 107 -7.55 -25.03 14.90
N TRP A 108 -7.29 -23.84 14.35
CA TRP A 108 -6.30 -23.60 13.31
C TRP A 108 -4.92 -23.19 13.83
N LEU A 109 -4.75 -22.99 15.15
CA LEU A 109 -3.50 -22.60 15.79
C LEU A 109 -2.87 -23.76 16.54
N ALA A 110 -1.53 -23.78 16.57
CA ALA A 110 -0.77 -24.74 17.35
C ALA A 110 -0.86 -24.45 18.85
N GLY A 111 -0.68 -25.48 19.70
CA GLY A 111 -0.76 -25.37 21.16
C GLY A 111 0.32 -24.47 21.80
N ARG A 112 1.37 -24.13 21.04
CA ARG A 112 2.41 -23.17 21.48
C ARG A 112 2.05 -21.70 21.27
N VAL A 113 0.92 -21.41 20.59
CA VAL A 113 0.43 -20.04 20.37
C VAL A 113 -0.45 -19.64 21.53
N ALA A 114 -0.14 -18.54 22.20
CA ALA A 114 -0.98 -17.93 23.23
C ALA A 114 -1.64 -16.67 22.69
N ILE A 115 -2.97 -16.60 22.75
CA ILE A 115 -3.73 -15.38 22.48
C ILE A 115 -3.79 -14.55 23.75
N THR A 116 -3.25 -13.34 23.73
CA THR A 116 -3.19 -12.43 24.88
C THR A 116 -4.33 -11.44 24.93
N GLY A 117 -4.92 -11.13 23.77
CA GLY A 117 -5.99 -10.14 23.74
C GLY A 117 -6.63 -9.97 22.37
N ARG A 118 -7.72 -9.21 22.37
CA ARG A 118 -8.41 -8.77 21.16
C ARG A 118 -7.94 -7.37 20.78
N LEU A 119 -7.33 -7.22 19.61
CA LEU A 119 -6.81 -5.95 19.08
C LEU A 119 -7.84 -5.19 18.25
N GLY A 120 -8.84 -5.89 17.71
CA GLY A 120 -9.87 -5.28 16.88
C GLY A 120 -11.13 -6.15 16.76
N SER A 121 -12.18 -5.54 16.26
CA SER A 121 -13.49 -6.16 16.09
C SER A 121 -14.02 -5.93 14.67
N PRO A 122 -15.08 -6.62 14.24
CA PRO A 122 -15.72 -6.32 12.97
C PRO A 122 -16.20 -4.88 12.80
N ARG A 123 -16.21 -4.08 13.89
CA ARG A 123 -16.49 -2.63 13.82
C ARG A 123 -15.24 -1.81 13.52
N THR A 124 -14.06 -2.31 13.87
CA THR A 124 -12.80 -1.54 13.80
C THR A 124 -11.74 -2.14 12.91
N THR A 125 -11.90 -3.40 12.45
CA THR A 125 -10.94 -4.03 11.54
C THR A 125 -11.61 -4.75 10.37
N ALA A 126 -10.92 -4.73 9.23
CA ALA A 126 -11.36 -5.34 7.98
C ALA A 126 -10.17 -5.82 7.15
N LEU A 127 -10.46 -6.59 6.10
CA LEU A 127 -9.49 -7.01 5.08
C LEU A 127 -10.02 -6.75 3.68
N VAL A 128 -9.09 -6.55 2.76
CA VAL A 128 -9.29 -6.61 1.32
C VAL A 128 -8.25 -7.53 0.69
N GLU A 129 -8.51 -8.09 -0.49
CA GLU A 129 -7.45 -8.64 -1.34
C GLU A 129 -6.81 -7.47 -2.10
N PRO A 130 -5.52 -7.12 -1.84
CA PRO A 130 -4.94 -5.85 -2.29
C PRO A 130 -4.78 -5.73 -3.80
N HIS A 131 -4.41 -6.83 -4.47
CA HIS A 131 -4.28 -6.83 -5.94
C HIS A 131 -5.64 -6.62 -6.59
N ALA A 132 -6.67 -7.37 -6.17
CA ALA A 132 -8.02 -7.24 -6.69
C ALA A 132 -8.63 -5.87 -6.38
N PHE A 133 -8.35 -5.30 -5.19
CA PHE A 133 -8.75 -3.94 -4.84
C PHE A 133 -8.18 -2.91 -5.82
N THR A 134 -6.86 -2.93 -6.02
CA THR A 134 -6.17 -1.97 -6.88
C THR A 134 -6.62 -2.12 -8.33
N MET A 135 -6.72 -3.36 -8.83
CA MET A 135 -7.21 -3.65 -10.18
C MET A 135 -8.68 -3.29 -10.38
N GLY A 136 -9.51 -3.58 -9.38
CA GLY A 136 -10.94 -3.24 -9.39
C GLY A 136 -11.17 -1.74 -9.46
N LEU A 137 -10.43 -1.00 -8.65
CA LEU A 137 -10.50 0.45 -8.63
C LEU A 137 -9.97 1.08 -9.94
N MET A 138 -8.91 0.49 -10.55
CA MET A 138 -8.43 0.95 -11.87
C MET A 138 -9.48 0.72 -12.97
N ARG A 139 -10.14 -0.45 -12.99
CA ARG A 139 -11.24 -0.70 -13.93
C ARG A 139 -12.39 0.29 -13.75
N ALA A 140 -12.74 0.61 -12.50
CA ALA A 140 -13.75 1.62 -12.20
C ALA A 140 -13.32 3.02 -12.66
N ALA A 141 -12.06 3.40 -12.46
CA ALA A 141 -11.53 4.66 -12.98
C ALA A 141 -11.60 4.74 -14.51
N GLN A 142 -11.25 3.65 -15.21
CA GLN A 142 -11.35 3.55 -16.67
C GLN A 142 -12.79 3.65 -17.17
N ALA A 143 -13.76 3.06 -16.46
CA ALA A 143 -15.17 3.21 -16.76
C ALA A 143 -15.66 4.66 -16.66
N HIS A 144 -14.99 5.48 -15.86
CA HIS A 144 -15.20 6.92 -15.74
C HIS A 144 -14.31 7.76 -16.67
N GLY A 145 -13.53 7.14 -17.57
CA GLY A 145 -12.72 7.84 -18.58
C GLY A 145 -11.26 8.09 -18.18
N ALA A 146 -10.74 7.46 -17.13
CA ALA A 146 -9.30 7.40 -16.91
C ALA A 146 -8.61 6.51 -17.95
N GLU A 147 -7.36 6.81 -18.27
CA GLU A 147 -6.55 6.03 -19.18
C GLU A 147 -5.39 5.35 -18.45
N LEU A 148 -4.99 4.17 -18.90
CA LEU A 148 -3.78 3.49 -18.45
C LEU A 148 -2.81 3.39 -19.61
N GLN A 149 -1.65 4.01 -19.45
CA GLN A 149 -0.54 3.95 -20.41
C GLN A 149 0.62 3.18 -19.80
N ARG A 150 1.16 2.22 -20.54
CA ARG A 150 2.39 1.56 -20.14
C ARG A 150 3.58 2.39 -20.59
N GLY A 151 4.49 2.68 -19.67
CA GLY A 151 5.69 3.46 -19.97
C GLY A 151 6.56 3.72 -18.76
N VAL A 152 7.82 4.02 -19.01
CA VAL A 152 8.79 4.41 -18.00
C VAL A 152 8.99 5.92 -18.07
N ILE A 153 8.75 6.59 -16.96
CA ILE A 153 8.92 8.04 -16.87
C ILE A 153 10.41 8.34 -16.71
N ALA A 154 10.96 9.05 -17.68
CA ALA A 154 12.36 9.45 -17.73
C ALA A 154 12.60 10.88 -17.21
N GLY A 155 11.56 11.71 -17.16
CA GLY A 155 11.71 13.09 -16.72
C GLY A 155 10.41 13.87 -16.64
N LEU A 156 10.53 15.09 -16.10
CA LEU A 156 9.46 16.07 -15.99
C LEU A 156 9.82 17.31 -16.81
N VAL A 157 8.89 17.81 -17.61
CA VAL A 157 9.07 19.03 -18.41
C VAL A 157 8.39 20.20 -17.72
N ARG A 158 9.13 21.33 -17.64
CA ARG A 158 8.65 22.60 -17.08
C ARG A 158 8.79 23.74 -18.06
N ARG A 159 7.92 24.74 -17.97
CA ARG A 159 8.07 26.01 -18.70
C ARG A 159 9.15 26.87 -18.03
N PRO A 160 9.72 27.85 -18.76
CA PRO A 160 10.35 28.99 -18.11
C PRO A 160 9.38 29.61 -17.09
N GLY A 161 9.79 29.71 -15.83
CA GLY A 161 8.88 30.11 -14.72
C GLY A 161 8.41 28.97 -13.82
N GLY A 162 8.75 27.70 -14.14
CA GLY A 162 8.69 26.57 -13.22
C GLY A 162 7.43 25.69 -13.27
N ALA A 163 6.36 26.09 -13.97
CA ALA A 163 5.14 25.29 -14.08
C ALA A 163 5.35 24.01 -14.91
N VAL A 164 4.77 22.90 -14.48
CA VAL A 164 4.79 21.63 -15.20
C VAL A 164 4.03 21.73 -16.52
N VAL A 165 4.55 21.07 -17.56
CA VAL A 165 3.86 20.92 -18.87
C VAL A 165 3.66 19.46 -19.26
N GLY A 166 4.28 18.51 -18.56
CA GLY A 166 4.14 17.07 -18.82
C GLY A 166 5.30 16.25 -18.29
N VAL A 167 5.28 14.99 -18.65
CA VAL A 167 6.36 14.02 -18.39
C VAL A 167 6.91 13.50 -19.72
N VAL A 168 8.20 13.15 -19.73
CA VAL A 168 8.85 12.47 -20.84
C VAL A 168 9.01 11.00 -20.48
N LEU A 169 8.63 10.12 -21.40
CA LEU A 169 8.84 8.69 -21.30
C LEU A 169 10.23 8.29 -21.84
N GLU A 170 10.73 7.13 -21.43
CA GLU A 170 11.84 6.50 -22.13
C GLU A 170 11.46 6.32 -23.62
N GLY A 171 12.33 6.80 -24.53
CA GLY A 171 11.99 6.88 -25.96
C GLY A 171 11.63 8.28 -26.44
N GLY A 172 11.50 9.27 -25.52
CA GLY A 172 11.36 10.69 -25.85
C GLY A 172 9.91 11.18 -26.05
N GLU A 173 8.91 10.33 -25.90
CA GLU A 173 7.50 10.72 -25.98
C GLU A 173 7.15 11.70 -24.84
N LEU A 174 6.55 12.85 -25.18
CA LEU A 174 6.01 13.80 -24.22
C LEU A 174 4.53 13.53 -23.99
N VAL A 175 4.18 13.21 -22.75
CA VAL A 175 2.79 13.17 -22.29
C VAL A 175 2.46 14.50 -21.62
N GLU A 176 1.70 15.34 -22.29
CA GLU A 176 1.37 16.67 -21.82
C GLU A 176 0.44 16.65 -20.58
N ALA A 177 0.74 17.48 -19.59
CA ALA A 177 -0.06 17.61 -18.36
C ALA A 177 -0.07 19.03 -17.82
N ASP A 178 -1.19 19.42 -17.18
CA ASP A 178 -1.32 20.61 -16.35
C ASP A 178 -1.15 20.27 -14.86
N ALA A 179 -1.21 18.97 -14.52
CA ALA A 179 -0.91 18.44 -13.21
C ALA A 179 -0.21 17.08 -13.34
N VAL A 180 0.93 16.90 -12.66
CA VAL A 180 1.69 15.64 -12.57
C VAL A 180 1.78 15.21 -11.11
N ILE A 181 1.40 13.96 -10.84
CA ILE A 181 1.38 13.38 -9.50
C ILE A 181 2.40 12.26 -9.41
N ILE A 182 3.38 12.38 -8.53
CA ILE A 182 4.35 11.34 -8.22
C ILE A 182 3.75 10.37 -7.20
N ALA A 183 3.37 9.17 -7.65
CA ALA A 183 2.74 8.11 -6.85
C ALA A 183 3.44 6.76 -7.05
N MET A 184 4.79 6.78 -7.21
CA MET A 184 5.61 5.63 -7.60
C MET A 184 6.07 4.77 -6.39
N GLY A 185 5.43 4.90 -5.23
CA GLY A 185 5.82 4.15 -4.03
C GLY A 185 7.29 4.40 -3.66
N PRO A 186 8.11 3.36 -3.37
CA PRO A 186 9.50 3.55 -3.01
C PRO A 186 10.35 4.12 -4.15
N TRP A 187 9.92 3.96 -5.41
CA TRP A 187 10.56 4.56 -6.60
C TRP A 187 10.30 6.07 -6.74
N SER A 188 9.46 6.65 -5.88
CA SER A 188 9.27 8.11 -5.86
C SER A 188 10.56 8.87 -5.55
N THR A 189 11.55 8.23 -4.93
CA THR A 189 12.90 8.79 -4.74
C THR A 189 13.59 9.13 -6.06
N LEU A 190 13.29 8.42 -7.16
CA LEU A 190 13.85 8.72 -8.49
C LEU A 190 13.38 10.08 -9.01
N ALA A 191 12.18 10.51 -8.60
CA ALA A 191 11.66 11.82 -9.00
C ALA A 191 12.38 13.00 -8.31
N ALA A 192 13.19 12.75 -7.29
CA ALA A 192 14.03 13.78 -6.69
C ALA A 192 15.09 14.36 -7.65
N GLN A 193 15.39 13.66 -8.75
CA GLN A 193 16.23 14.20 -9.83
C GLN A 193 15.53 15.33 -10.63
N TRP A 194 14.20 15.44 -10.54
CA TRP A 194 13.38 16.38 -11.32
C TRP A 194 12.65 17.39 -10.45
N LEU A 195 12.40 17.03 -9.22
CA LEU A 195 11.56 17.74 -8.26
C LEU A 195 12.24 17.84 -6.89
N PRO A 196 12.05 18.92 -6.14
CA PRO A 196 12.57 19.06 -4.77
C PRO A 196 11.76 18.18 -3.81
N LEU A 197 11.96 16.88 -3.88
CA LEU A 197 11.30 15.88 -3.04
C LEU A 197 12.22 15.35 -1.95
N PRO A 198 11.72 15.06 -0.75
CA PRO A 198 12.44 14.34 0.27
C PRO A 198 12.76 12.90 -0.14
N ALA A 199 13.72 12.28 0.55
CA ALA A 199 14.03 10.88 0.38
C ALA A 199 12.81 9.98 0.71
N VAL A 200 12.63 8.95 -0.12
CA VAL A 200 11.72 7.84 0.15
C VAL A 200 12.55 6.57 0.17
N PHE A 201 12.53 5.89 1.30
CA PHE A 201 13.33 4.68 1.52
C PHE A 201 12.49 3.44 1.24
N GLY A 202 13.16 2.35 0.88
CA GLY A 202 12.54 1.05 0.74
C GLY A 202 12.76 0.16 1.97
N TYR A 203 11.69 -0.35 2.56
CA TYR A 203 11.77 -1.38 3.58
C TYR A 203 11.22 -2.68 3.02
N LYS A 204 12.13 -3.63 2.70
CA LYS A 204 11.76 -4.88 2.01
C LYS A 204 11.07 -5.84 2.95
N GLY A 205 9.89 -6.31 2.57
CA GLY A 205 9.13 -7.33 3.26
C GLY A 205 9.00 -8.60 2.44
N HIS A 206 8.98 -9.76 3.11
CA HIS A 206 8.76 -11.07 2.53
C HIS A 206 7.44 -11.62 3.03
N SER A 207 6.65 -12.19 2.12
CA SER A 207 5.35 -12.76 2.46
C SER A 207 5.07 -14.06 1.72
N LEU A 208 4.21 -14.87 2.32
CA LEU A 208 3.66 -16.09 1.74
C LEU A 208 2.15 -15.94 1.62
N VAL A 209 1.58 -16.54 0.60
CA VAL A 209 0.14 -16.67 0.43
C VAL A 209 -0.19 -18.16 0.33
N PHE A 210 -1.04 -18.64 1.21
CA PHE A 210 -1.48 -20.03 1.28
C PHE A 210 -2.90 -20.18 0.75
N ASP A 211 -3.21 -21.31 0.14
CA ASP A 211 -4.56 -21.73 -0.21
C ASP A 211 -5.17 -22.47 0.98
N THR A 212 -5.85 -21.74 1.85
CA THR A 212 -6.42 -22.27 3.09
C THR A 212 -7.90 -22.63 3.01
N GLY A 213 -8.58 -22.18 1.96
CA GLY A 213 -10.03 -22.30 1.87
C GLY A 213 -10.73 -21.68 3.08
N GLU A 214 -11.67 -22.44 3.68
CA GLU A 214 -12.41 -22.04 4.88
C GLU A 214 -11.80 -22.56 6.19
N THR A 215 -10.62 -23.21 6.13
CA THR A 215 -9.98 -23.80 7.32
C THR A 215 -9.59 -22.75 8.36
N ILE A 216 -9.26 -21.54 7.91
CA ILE A 216 -8.95 -20.40 8.79
C ILE A 216 -10.13 -19.41 8.73
N PRO A 217 -10.79 -19.17 9.87
CA PRO A 217 -11.94 -18.25 9.92
C PRO A 217 -11.53 -16.80 9.69
N ALA A 218 -12.53 -15.88 9.63
CA ALA A 218 -12.30 -14.43 9.50
C ALA A 218 -11.73 -13.84 10.80
N GLU A 219 -10.51 -14.23 11.15
CA GLU A 219 -9.76 -13.80 12.33
C GLU A 219 -8.34 -13.42 11.92
N ALA A 220 -7.99 -12.14 11.97
CA ALA A 220 -6.62 -11.69 11.78
C ALA A 220 -5.80 -11.90 13.07
N LEU A 221 -4.51 -12.18 12.90
CA LEU A 221 -3.63 -12.46 14.03
C LEU A 221 -2.32 -11.66 13.88
N PHE A 222 -1.90 -11.05 14.98
CA PHE A 222 -0.61 -10.39 15.15
C PHE A 222 0.10 -11.07 16.31
N LEU A 223 1.30 -11.58 16.08
CA LEU A 223 2.07 -12.30 17.11
C LEU A 223 3.43 -11.66 17.34
N GLU A 224 3.98 -11.89 18.52
CA GLU A 224 5.41 -11.90 18.78
C GLU A 224 5.87 -13.35 18.71
N TYR A 225 6.77 -13.68 17.79
CA TYR A 225 7.29 -15.03 17.59
C TYR A 225 8.76 -15.05 17.94
N GLN A 226 9.11 -15.73 19.03
CA GLN A 226 10.50 -15.92 19.42
C GLN A 226 11.08 -17.18 18.78
N GLU A 227 12.08 -16.99 17.93
CA GLU A 227 12.82 -18.10 17.32
C GLU A 227 13.78 -18.78 18.31
N ALA A 228 14.23 -19.98 17.96
CA ALA A 228 15.25 -20.72 18.71
C ALA A 228 16.57 -19.94 18.88
N SER A 229 16.87 -19.03 17.95
CA SER A 229 18.01 -18.12 18.01
C SER A 229 17.87 -17.04 19.09
N GLY A 230 16.67 -16.84 19.62
CA GLY A 230 16.28 -15.72 20.49
C GLY A 230 15.83 -14.46 19.74
N GLU A 231 15.91 -14.45 18.41
CA GLU A 231 15.36 -13.34 17.61
C GLU A 231 13.83 -13.33 17.71
N VAL A 232 13.25 -12.13 17.83
CA VAL A 232 11.80 -11.94 17.87
C VAL A 232 11.31 -11.40 16.54
N LEU A 233 10.42 -12.16 15.89
CA LEU A 233 9.68 -11.74 14.70
C LEU A 233 8.28 -11.31 15.08
N THR A 234 7.65 -10.51 14.20
CA THR A 234 6.26 -10.04 14.39
C THR A 234 5.37 -10.51 13.23
N PRO A 235 5.01 -11.82 13.20
CA PRO A 235 4.15 -12.33 12.14
C PRO A 235 2.74 -11.74 12.19
N GLU A 236 2.27 -11.40 11.00
CA GLU A 236 0.92 -10.95 10.71
C GLU A 236 0.23 -11.97 9.81
N LEU A 237 -0.93 -12.50 10.22
CA LEU A 237 -1.69 -13.50 9.48
C LEU A 237 -3.06 -12.94 9.11
N PHE A 238 -3.36 -12.92 7.80
CA PHE A 238 -4.58 -12.32 7.28
C PHE A 238 -5.33 -13.30 6.36
N PRO A 239 -6.37 -13.96 6.88
CA PRO A 239 -7.24 -14.82 6.06
C PRO A 239 -8.17 -13.94 5.21
N ARG A 240 -8.02 -14.03 3.89
CA ARG A 240 -8.75 -13.21 2.92
C ARG A 240 -10.08 -13.83 2.50
N GLY A 241 -10.95 -13.01 1.90
CA GLY A 241 -12.27 -13.44 1.42
C GLY A 241 -12.24 -14.36 0.21
N ASP A 242 -11.10 -14.49 -0.47
CA ASP A 242 -10.90 -15.37 -1.62
C ASP A 242 -10.41 -16.80 -1.24
N GLY A 243 -10.42 -17.14 0.04
CA GLY A 243 -9.93 -18.43 0.54
C GLY A 243 -8.42 -18.52 0.67
N THR A 244 -7.69 -17.40 0.57
CA THR A 244 -6.26 -17.37 0.84
C THR A 244 -5.94 -16.83 2.23
N THR A 245 -4.78 -17.21 2.76
CA THR A 245 -4.20 -16.58 3.95
C THR A 245 -2.83 -16.04 3.62
N TRP A 246 -2.67 -14.73 3.82
CA TRP A 246 -1.41 -14.04 3.66
C TRP A 246 -0.67 -13.95 5.00
N ILE A 247 0.66 -14.13 4.96
CA ILE A 247 1.53 -13.99 6.14
C ILE A 247 2.81 -13.25 5.79
N CYS A 248 3.27 -12.40 6.71
CA CYS A 248 4.54 -11.67 6.67
C CYS A 248 5.13 -11.61 8.07
N ALA A 249 6.46 -11.67 8.18
CA ALA A 249 7.17 -11.46 9.45
C ALA A 249 8.57 -10.87 9.25
N ILE A 250 9.20 -11.14 8.11
CA ILE A 250 10.59 -10.77 7.85
C ILE A 250 10.62 -9.51 7.01
N SER A 251 11.26 -8.47 7.57
CA SER A 251 11.44 -7.19 6.90
C SER A 251 12.84 -6.65 7.14
N THR A 252 13.49 -6.12 6.08
CA THR A 252 14.85 -5.64 6.11
C THR A 252 15.00 -4.31 5.37
N ALA A 253 15.86 -3.42 5.86
CA ALA A 253 16.28 -2.25 5.10
C ALA A 253 17.24 -2.71 3.99
N ARG A 254 16.90 -2.42 2.73
CA ARG A 254 17.70 -2.77 1.55
C ARG A 254 17.62 -1.63 0.54
N PRO A 255 18.63 -1.43 -0.29
CA PRO A 255 18.53 -0.55 -1.44
C PRO A 255 17.38 -1.00 -2.36
N VAL A 256 16.61 -0.03 -2.83
CA VAL A 256 15.54 -0.28 -3.80
C VAL A 256 16.18 -0.41 -5.19
N PRO A 257 15.97 -1.50 -5.93
CA PRO A 257 16.47 -1.60 -7.30
C PRO A 257 15.78 -0.55 -8.19
N ILE A 258 16.43 -0.11 -9.26
CA ILE A 258 15.86 0.88 -10.18
C ILE A 258 14.61 0.32 -10.86
N ASP A 259 14.66 -0.95 -11.25
CA ASP A 259 13.51 -1.63 -11.86
C ASP A 259 12.76 -2.45 -10.78
N PRO A 260 11.43 -2.26 -10.62
CA PRO A 260 10.60 -3.10 -9.75
C PRO A 260 10.66 -4.60 -10.08
N ALA A 261 10.98 -4.98 -11.32
CA ALA A 261 11.11 -6.37 -11.74
C ALA A 261 12.32 -7.07 -11.10
N ASP A 262 13.34 -6.30 -10.71
CA ASP A 262 14.56 -6.83 -10.08
C ASP A 262 14.42 -7.04 -8.57
N VAL A 263 13.23 -6.87 -8.00
CA VAL A 263 12.99 -7.14 -6.58
C VAL A 263 13.07 -8.64 -6.32
N ALA A 264 14.21 -9.07 -5.80
CA ALA A 264 14.46 -10.44 -5.37
C ALA A 264 14.26 -10.62 -3.86
N PRO A 265 13.91 -11.84 -3.40
CA PRO A 265 13.87 -12.15 -1.97
C PRO A 265 15.28 -12.16 -1.37
N ASP A 266 15.38 -11.94 -0.06
CA ASP A 266 16.61 -12.21 0.68
C ASP A 266 16.82 -13.73 0.81
N GLU A 267 18.08 -14.14 0.83
CA GLU A 267 18.43 -15.56 0.98
C GLU A 267 17.83 -16.16 2.25
N GLY A 268 17.25 -17.35 2.15
CA GLY A 268 16.66 -18.07 3.27
C GLY A 268 15.34 -17.49 3.82
N ALA A 269 14.91 -16.29 3.40
CA ALA A 269 13.73 -15.64 3.99
C ALA A 269 12.45 -16.45 3.87
N TYR A 270 12.21 -17.07 2.72
CA TYR A 270 11.01 -17.91 2.54
C TYR A 270 11.06 -19.20 3.35
N ALA A 271 12.22 -19.87 3.41
CA ALA A 271 12.37 -21.08 4.21
C ALA A 271 12.11 -20.80 5.70
N ARG A 272 12.60 -19.66 6.19
CA ARG A 272 12.38 -19.19 7.56
C ARG A 272 10.89 -18.89 7.82
N LEU A 273 10.21 -18.19 6.90
CA LEU A 273 8.77 -17.94 6.99
C LEU A 273 7.96 -19.23 6.98
N GLU A 274 8.30 -20.19 6.11
CA GLU A 274 7.61 -21.48 6.03
C GLU A 274 7.79 -22.32 7.32
N ALA A 275 8.98 -22.31 7.91
CA ALA A 275 9.23 -22.96 9.19
C ALA A 275 8.39 -22.34 10.31
N MET A 276 8.37 -21.01 10.39
CA MET A 276 7.54 -20.28 11.35
C MET A 276 6.04 -20.60 11.16
N CYS A 277 5.53 -20.61 9.92
CA CYS A 277 4.12 -20.93 9.63
C CYS A 277 3.73 -22.31 10.15
N ARG A 278 4.61 -23.33 9.95
CA ARG A 278 4.38 -24.70 10.47
C ARG A 278 4.32 -24.74 11.99
N ASN A 279 5.09 -23.90 12.65
CA ASN A 279 5.11 -23.80 14.11
C ASN A 279 3.88 -23.08 14.68
N ILE A 280 3.32 -22.10 13.93
CA ILE A 280 2.17 -21.31 14.37
C ILE A 280 0.85 -22.05 14.10
N SER A 281 0.72 -22.72 12.94
CA SER A 281 -0.58 -23.19 12.47
C SER A 281 -0.51 -24.53 11.74
N PRO A 282 -1.16 -25.59 12.26
CA PRO A 282 -1.35 -26.83 11.52
C PRO A 282 -2.09 -26.65 10.19
N ALA A 283 -3.03 -25.69 10.14
CA ALA A 283 -3.76 -25.35 8.92
C ALA A 283 -2.83 -24.80 7.83
N LEU A 284 -1.89 -23.91 8.19
CA LEU A 284 -0.88 -23.41 7.26
C LEU A 284 0.14 -24.49 6.89
N ALA A 285 0.50 -25.35 7.84
CA ALA A 285 1.42 -26.47 7.56
C ALA A 285 0.87 -27.45 6.51
N ALA A 286 -0.45 -27.63 6.46
CA ALA A 286 -1.14 -28.52 5.53
C ALA A 286 -1.53 -27.85 4.21
N ALA A 287 -1.63 -26.50 4.16
CA ALA A 287 -2.08 -25.76 2.99
C ALA A 287 -0.97 -25.59 1.95
N PRO A 288 -1.27 -25.67 0.65
CA PRO A 288 -0.31 -25.34 -0.40
C PRO A 288 0.02 -23.86 -0.40
N ILE A 289 1.29 -23.55 -0.70
CA ILE A 289 1.73 -22.16 -0.89
C ILE A 289 1.39 -21.74 -2.33
N ARG A 290 0.45 -20.82 -2.48
CA ARG A 290 0.07 -20.22 -3.76
C ARG A 290 1.18 -19.33 -4.31
N THR A 291 1.77 -18.48 -3.47
CA THR A 291 2.75 -17.49 -3.91
C THR A 291 3.74 -17.14 -2.81
N ARG A 292 5.01 -16.96 -3.21
CA ARG A 292 6.08 -16.37 -2.42
C ARG A 292 6.36 -14.96 -2.95
N GLN A 293 6.38 -13.96 -2.10
CA GLN A 293 6.43 -12.56 -2.52
C GLN A 293 7.48 -11.78 -1.75
N ALA A 294 8.16 -10.87 -2.46
CA ALA A 294 8.97 -9.81 -1.85
C ALA A 294 8.57 -8.46 -2.46
N CYS A 295 8.54 -7.41 -1.64
CA CYS A 295 8.28 -6.05 -2.08
C CYS A 295 8.85 -5.03 -1.10
N PHE A 296 8.94 -3.78 -1.53
CA PHE A 296 9.40 -2.67 -0.70
C PHE A 296 8.22 -1.82 -0.25
N ARG A 297 8.12 -1.57 1.05
CA ARG A 297 7.25 -0.52 1.62
C ARG A 297 7.94 0.82 1.41
N PRO A 298 7.24 1.87 0.95
CA PRO A 298 7.78 3.22 0.86
C PRO A 298 7.76 3.88 2.24
N VAL A 299 8.91 4.29 2.75
CA VAL A 299 9.06 4.90 4.08
C VAL A 299 9.74 6.25 3.96
N THR A 300 9.28 7.24 4.69
CA THR A 300 9.88 8.56 4.85
C THR A 300 10.65 8.65 6.16
N GLU A 301 11.48 9.66 6.32
CA GLU A 301 12.33 9.84 7.51
C GLU A 301 11.50 9.93 8.81
N ASP A 302 10.35 10.61 8.78
CA ASP A 302 9.46 10.79 9.92
C ASP A 302 8.32 9.75 10.00
N GLY A 303 8.27 8.79 9.06
CA GLY A 303 7.24 7.75 9.00
C GLY A 303 5.86 8.22 8.53
N LEU A 304 5.69 9.50 8.20
CA LEU A 304 4.43 10.04 7.65
C LEU A 304 4.48 10.10 6.12
N PRO A 305 3.36 9.87 5.42
CA PRO A 305 3.34 9.95 3.96
C PRO A 305 3.58 11.38 3.46
N LEU A 306 4.06 11.52 2.24
CA LEU A 306 4.11 12.77 1.50
C LEU A 306 2.83 12.86 0.66
N ILE A 307 1.95 13.82 0.96
CA ILE A 307 0.70 14.02 0.23
C ILE A 307 0.47 15.52 0.02
N GLY A 308 0.42 15.97 -1.25
CA GLY A 308 0.12 17.35 -1.53
C GLY A 308 0.94 17.94 -2.68
N ARG A 309 1.09 19.26 -2.68
CA ARG A 309 1.87 20.00 -3.67
C ARG A 309 3.37 19.80 -3.46
N VAL A 310 4.13 19.78 -4.55
CA VAL A 310 5.59 19.87 -4.48
C VAL A 310 5.98 21.33 -4.31
N PRO A 311 6.78 21.69 -3.29
CA PRO A 311 7.17 23.07 -3.04
C PRO A 311 7.86 23.72 -4.25
N GLY A 312 7.46 24.96 -4.59
CA GLY A 312 8.08 25.75 -5.64
C GLY A 312 7.89 25.25 -7.07
N VAL A 313 7.02 24.27 -7.30
CA VAL A 313 6.75 23.73 -8.65
C VAL A 313 5.25 23.66 -8.91
N ASP A 314 4.74 24.63 -9.66
CA ASP A 314 3.32 24.68 -10.03
C ASP A 314 2.92 23.48 -10.89
N GLY A 315 1.79 22.85 -10.54
CA GLY A 315 1.29 21.67 -11.24
C GLY A 315 1.96 20.36 -10.86
N ALA A 316 2.97 20.35 -9.97
CA ALA A 316 3.57 19.14 -9.44
C ALA A 316 2.98 18.77 -8.07
N TYR A 317 2.68 17.47 -7.91
CA TYR A 317 2.12 16.88 -6.70
C TYR A 317 2.84 15.58 -6.34
N VAL A 318 2.73 15.16 -5.10
CA VAL A 318 3.27 13.91 -4.59
C VAL A 318 2.25 13.19 -3.72
N ALA A 319 2.19 11.86 -3.82
CA ALA A 319 1.40 11.01 -2.93
C ALA A 319 2.13 9.66 -2.77
N THR A 320 2.94 9.54 -1.72
CA THR A 320 3.83 8.39 -1.50
C THR A 320 4.22 8.25 -0.02
N GLY A 321 5.04 7.25 0.32
CA GLY A 321 5.60 7.14 1.67
C GLY A 321 4.65 6.60 2.74
N HIS A 322 3.58 5.92 2.36
CA HIS A 322 2.51 5.47 3.28
C HIS A 322 2.91 4.28 4.17
N SER A 323 4.13 3.74 4.07
CA SER A 323 4.64 2.63 4.85
C SER A 323 3.69 1.42 4.85
N VAL A 324 3.38 0.87 6.03
CA VAL A 324 2.44 -0.26 6.22
C VAL A 324 0.97 0.14 6.01
N TRP A 325 0.65 1.43 6.03
CA TRP A 325 -0.71 1.95 5.96
C TRP A 325 -1.18 2.30 4.54
N GLY A 326 -0.37 1.98 3.52
CA GLY A 326 -0.66 2.39 2.13
C GLY A 326 -1.97 1.84 1.59
N MET A 327 -2.29 0.57 1.85
CA MET A 327 -3.56 -0.02 1.41
C MET A 327 -4.74 0.62 2.14
N LEU A 328 -4.64 0.74 3.47
CA LEU A 328 -5.67 1.40 4.28
C LEU A 328 -5.93 2.83 3.80
N ASN A 329 -4.88 3.63 3.62
CA ASN A 329 -5.02 5.06 3.37
C ASN A 329 -5.21 5.45 1.88
N ALA A 330 -5.16 4.49 0.95
CA ALA A 330 -5.29 4.77 -0.47
C ALA A 330 -6.60 5.50 -0.86
N PRO A 331 -7.79 5.09 -0.42
CA PRO A 331 -9.03 5.79 -0.77
C PRO A 331 -9.06 7.26 -0.32
N ALA A 332 -8.76 7.55 0.94
CA ALA A 332 -8.81 8.93 1.44
C ALA A 332 -7.69 9.81 0.86
N THR A 333 -6.51 9.23 0.59
CA THR A 333 -5.45 9.91 -0.17
C THR A 333 -5.94 10.27 -1.57
N GLY A 334 -6.61 9.33 -2.25
CA GLY A 334 -7.18 9.55 -3.58
C GLY A 334 -8.24 10.66 -3.58
N GLU A 335 -9.16 10.63 -2.63
CA GLU A 335 -10.21 11.64 -2.47
C GLU A 335 -9.60 13.04 -2.20
N ALA A 336 -8.72 13.16 -1.21
CA ALA A 336 -8.10 14.43 -0.83
C ALA A 336 -7.23 15.01 -1.95
N MET A 337 -6.49 14.17 -2.68
CA MET A 337 -5.71 14.59 -3.83
C MET A 337 -6.59 15.03 -5.00
N ALA A 338 -7.71 14.37 -5.25
CA ALA A 338 -8.66 14.79 -6.28
C ALA A 338 -9.26 16.17 -5.94
N GLU A 339 -9.64 16.41 -4.68
CA GLU A 339 -10.07 17.74 -4.20
C GLU A 339 -8.97 18.79 -4.39
N LEU A 340 -7.75 18.49 -3.94
CA LEU A 340 -6.61 19.42 -4.06
C LEU A 340 -6.30 19.79 -5.52
N ILE A 341 -6.33 18.80 -6.43
CA ILE A 341 -5.99 19.00 -7.84
C ILE A 341 -7.11 19.77 -8.58
N LEU A 342 -8.37 19.42 -8.33
CA LEU A 342 -9.51 19.96 -9.08
C LEU A 342 -10.07 21.25 -8.47
N ASP A 343 -10.12 21.35 -7.14
CA ASP A 343 -10.72 22.50 -6.41
C ASP A 343 -9.66 23.42 -5.82
N GLY A 344 -8.39 23.00 -5.76
CA GLY A 344 -7.29 23.78 -5.19
C GLY A 344 -7.05 23.53 -3.71
N ALA A 345 -7.93 22.83 -2.98
CA ALA A 345 -7.78 22.51 -1.56
C ALA A 345 -8.48 21.18 -1.23
N ALA A 346 -7.88 20.37 -0.37
CA ALA A 346 -8.53 19.21 0.25
C ALA A 346 -9.48 19.69 1.36
N ARG A 347 -10.64 19.02 1.50
CA ARG A 347 -11.70 19.40 2.43
C ARG A 347 -12.00 18.34 3.46
N GLN A 348 -11.89 17.06 3.07
CA GLN A 348 -12.24 15.92 3.91
C GLN A 348 -11.11 15.53 4.86
N VAL A 349 -9.86 15.84 4.49
CA VAL A 349 -8.65 15.52 5.26
C VAL A 349 -7.72 16.72 5.23
N ASP A 350 -7.21 17.10 6.40
CA ASP A 350 -6.12 18.09 6.47
C ASP A 350 -4.81 17.44 5.96
N LEU A 351 -4.26 18.02 4.89
CA LEU A 351 -3.01 17.58 4.28
C LEU A 351 -1.77 18.29 4.83
N ALA A 352 -1.91 19.27 5.70
CA ALA A 352 -0.77 20.04 6.24
C ALA A 352 0.27 19.14 6.93
N PRO A 353 -0.10 18.10 7.72
CA PRO A 353 0.87 17.20 8.33
C PRO A 353 1.67 16.37 7.31
N PHE A 354 1.19 16.26 6.08
CA PHE A 354 1.76 15.41 5.02
C PHE A 354 2.48 16.20 3.93
N ALA A 355 2.59 17.54 4.09
CA ALA A 355 3.24 18.41 3.13
C ALA A 355 4.69 17.99 2.87
N ALA A 356 5.10 17.89 1.59
CA ALA A 356 6.47 17.48 1.23
C ALA A 356 7.54 18.42 1.79
N GLY A 357 7.24 19.72 1.88
CA GLY A 357 8.17 20.72 2.42
C GLY A 357 8.47 20.62 3.92
N ARG A 358 7.84 19.70 4.67
CA ARG A 358 8.15 19.45 6.07
C ARG A 358 9.49 18.71 6.28
N LEU A 359 9.93 17.98 5.26
CA LEU A 359 11.22 17.29 5.23
C LEU A 359 12.17 17.98 4.24
N ARG A 360 13.47 17.81 4.46
CA ARG A 360 14.49 18.34 3.55
C ARG A 360 14.41 17.61 2.21
N ALA A 361 14.38 18.36 1.12
CA ALA A 361 14.52 17.80 -0.21
C ALA A 361 15.92 17.18 -0.40
N LEU A 362 15.97 16.11 -1.20
CA LEU A 362 17.25 15.58 -1.65
C LEU A 362 17.91 16.61 -2.57
N ASP A 363 19.19 16.85 -2.34
CA ASP A 363 20.01 17.61 -3.28
C ASP A 363 20.26 16.69 -4.49
N PRO A 364 19.89 17.07 -5.72
CA PRO A 364 20.27 16.30 -6.90
C PRO A 364 21.80 16.25 -6.98
N ALA A 365 22.35 15.03 -7.10
CA ALA A 365 23.80 14.80 -7.23
C ALA A 365 24.34 15.35 -8.55
#